data_5fc040e097934909776e98bb1edaa38a
#
_entry.id   5fc040e097934909776e98bb1edaa38a
#
_cell.length_a   1.000
_cell.length_b   1.000
_cell.length_c   1.000
_cell.angle_alpha   90.00
_cell.angle_beta   90.00
_cell.angle_gamma   90.00
#
_symmetry.space_group_name_H-M   'P 1'
#
loop_
_entity.id
_entity.type
_entity.pdbx_description
1 polymer ?
#
loop_
_entity_poly.entity_id
_entity_poly.type
_entity_poly.pdbx_seq_one_letter_code
_entity_poly.pdbx_strand_id
1 'polypeptide(L)'
;MNIKIASPTREDLERLIDIYGAPHLYHTKEEATKYVKQFHDYHHIKVVKLNDALAGMLTWRVESEKHHGIMIIDDLWIEERFRQRGLGQKLVKASIEDAEDVFRKAGFVLRKVMLTTTEDNAPARRLYEKLGFLKSAVLEGLYGKGENELVYILTLNP
;
A
#
# COMPACT_ATOMS: atom_id res chain seq x y z
N MET A 1 24.12 2.22 -3.07
CA MET A 1 22.79 1.59 -3.10
C MET A 1 21.82 2.57 -3.72
N ASN A 2 21.36 2.29 -4.95
CA ASN A 2 20.44 3.17 -5.68
C ASN A 2 18.99 2.75 -5.36
N ILE A 3 18.20 3.65 -4.75
CA ILE A 3 16.78 3.44 -4.45
C ILE A 3 15.98 4.37 -5.33
N LYS A 4 15.06 3.82 -6.13
CA LYS A 4 14.16 4.58 -7.00
C LYS A 4 12.72 4.24 -6.67
N ILE A 5 11.88 5.26 -6.49
CA ILE A 5 10.43 5.12 -6.34
C ILE A 5 9.76 5.76 -7.55
N ALA A 6 8.87 5.05 -8.21
CA ALA A 6 8.22 5.50 -9.44
C ALA A 6 6.85 4.81 -9.65
N SER A 7 6.11 5.26 -10.65
CA SER A 7 5.00 4.49 -11.20
C SER A 7 5.54 3.22 -11.86
N PRO A 8 4.79 2.11 -11.83
CA PRO A 8 5.24 0.84 -12.41
C PRO A 8 5.38 0.95 -13.93
N THR A 9 6.39 0.28 -14.47
CA THR A 9 6.49 -0.02 -15.90
C THR A 9 5.67 -1.27 -16.23
N ARG A 10 5.48 -1.57 -17.52
CA ARG A 10 4.84 -2.81 -17.96
C ARG A 10 5.56 -4.04 -17.41
N GLU A 11 6.89 -4.04 -17.45
CA GLU A 11 7.72 -5.13 -16.91
C GLU A 11 7.51 -5.29 -15.39
N ASP A 12 7.36 -4.20 -14.65
CA ASP A 12 7.05 -4.24 -13.22
C ASP A 12 5.70 -4.92 -12.97
N LEU A 13 4.67 -4.59 -13.76
CA LEU A 13 3.34 -5.19 -13.64
C LEU A 13 3.38 -6.69 -13.97
N GLU A 14 4.11 -7.11 -15.01
CA GLU A 14 4.31 -8.53 -15.36
C GLU A 14 5.01 -9.26 -14.19
N ARG A 15 6.03 -8.64 -13.60
CA ARG A 15 6.72 -9.21 -12.42
C ARG A 15 5.81 -9.30 -11.19
N LEU A 16 4.93 -8.34 -10.96
CA LEU A 16 3.94 -8.39 -9.88
C LEU A 16 2.96 -9.54 -10.08
N ILE A 17 2.51 -9.81 -11.31
CA ILE A 17 1.66 -10.97 -11.61
C ILE A 17 2.35 -12.27 -11.21
N ASP A 18 3.64 -12.44 -11.50
CA ASP A 18 4.39 -13.62 -11.12
C ASP A 18 4.51 -13.75 -9.59
N ILE A 19 4.72 -12.64 -8.89
CA ILE A 19 4.82 -12.60 -7.43
C ILE A 19 3.48 -12.98 -6.77
N TYR A 20 2.38 -12.34 -7.21
CA TYR A 20 1.05 -12.63 -6.68
C TYR A 20 0.51 -14.00 -7.10
N GLY A 21 0.97 -14.54 -8.22
CA GLY A 21 0.69 -15.90 -8.67
C GLY A 21 1.47 -16.99 -7.92
N ALA A 22 2.33 -16.61 -6.96
CA ALA A 22 3.03 -17.57 -6.13
C ALA A 22 2.05 -18.34 -5.21
N PRO A 23 2.29 -19.64 -4.94
CA PRO A 23 1.33 -20.49 -4.22
C PRO A 23 0.90 -20.01 -2.83
N HIS A 24 1.70 -19.17 -2.20
CA HIS A 24 1.44 -18.63 -0.87
C HIS A 24 0.61 -17.33 -0.86
N LEU A 25 0.31 -16.76 -2.04
CA LEU A 25 -0.48 -15.53 -2.15
C LEU A 25 -1.81 -15.78 -2.88
N TYR A 26 -1.78 -16.36 -4.09
CA TYR A 26 -2.96 -16.68 -4.89
C TYR A 26 -2.85 -18.08 -5.49
N HIS A 27 -4.00 -18.71 -5.71
CA HIS A 27 -4.06 -20.09 -6.21
C HIS A 27 -3.66 -20.22 -7.68
N THR A 28 -3.89 -19.18 -8.50
CA THR A 28 -3.63 -19.24 -9.93
C THR A 28 -3.00 -17.95 -10.48
N LYS A 29 -2.28 -18.06 -11.59
CA LYS A 29 -1.74 -16.91 -12.33
C LYS A 29 -2.87 -16.05 -12.92
N GLU A 30 -4.01 -16.64 -13.25
CA GLU A 30 -5.18 -15.92 -13.77
C GLU A 30 -5.75 -14.98 -12.69
N GLU A 31 -5.90 -15.44 -11.46
CA GLU A 31 -6.36 -14.61 -10.34
C GLU A 31 -5.37 -13.48 -10.06
N ALA A 32 -4.07 -13.78 -10.04
CA ALA A 32 -3.03 -12.76 -9.88
C ALA A 32 -3.07 -11.70 -11.01
N THR A 33 -3.31 -12.13 -12.25
CA THR A 33 -3.45 -11.21 -13.39
C THR A 33 -4.64 -10.27 -13.21
N LYS A 34 -5.81 -10.80 -12.81
CA LYS A 34 -7.01 -9.99 -12.54
C LYS A 34 -6.76 -9.00 -11.41
N TYR A 35 -6.11 -9.43 -10.34
CA TYR A 35 -5.79 -8.62 -9.17
C TYR A 35 -4.86 -7.45 -9.50
N VAL A 36 -3.73 -7.72 -10.17
CA VAL A 36 -2.78 -6.68 -10.58
C VAL A 36 -3.41 -5.72 -11.59
N LYS A 37 -4.22 -6.23 -12.52
CA LYS A 37 -4.98 -5.39 -13.46
C LYS A 37 -5.97 -4.48 -12.74
N GLN A 38 -6.69 -4.97 -11.74
CA GLN A 38 -7.60 -4.17 -10.92
C GLN A 38 -6.86 -3.03 -10.23
N PHE A 39 -5.69 -3.26 -9.66
CA PHE A 39 -4.89 -2.18 -9.10
C PHE A 39 -4.47 -1.17 -10.14
N HIS A 40 -4.03 -1.62 -11.31
CA HIS A 40 -3.62 -0.72 -12.39
C HIS A 40 -4.77 0.16 -12.89
N ASP A 41 -5.97 -0.40 -13.01
CA ASP A 41 -7.12 0.29 -13.60
C ASP A 41 -7.84 1.23 -12.62
N TYR A 42 -7.84 0.91 -11.32
CA TYR A 42 -8.66 1.60 -10.30
C TYR A 42 -7.88 2.21 -9.13
N HIS A 43 -6.59 1.92 -9.01
CA HIS A 43 -5.74 2.39 -7.92
C HIS A 43 -4.52 3.12 -8.44
N HIS A 44 -3.91 3.91 -7.55
CA HIS A 44 -2.58 4.45 -7.79
C HIS A 44 -1.54 3.43 -7.31
N ILE A 45 -0.51 3.19 -8.11
CA ILE A 45 0.57 2.25 -7.77
C ILE A 45 1.90 2.98 -7.72
N LYS A 46 2.66 2.77 -6.67
CA LYS A 46 4.09 3.11 -6.59
C LYS A 46 4.90 1.84 -6.41
N VAL A 47 6.00 1.75 -7.12
CA VAL A 47 6.99 0.69 -6.94
C VAL A 47 8.29 1.26 -6.40
N VAL A 48 8.99 0.47 -5.60
CA VAL A 48 10.37 0.75 -5.19
C VAL A 48 11.31 -0.24 -5.86
N LYS A 49 12.35 0.29 -6.48
CA LYS A 49 13.45 -0.49 -7.07
C LYS A 49 14.73 -0.28 -6.28
N LEU A 50 15.49 -1.35 -6.13
CA LEU A 50 16.82 -1.33 -5.53
C LEU A 50 17.82 -1.83 -6.56
N ASN A 51 18.72 -0.93 -7.04
CA ASN A 51 19.62 -1.22 -8.16
C ASN A 51 18.87 -1.83 -9.37
N ASP A 52 17.77 -1.17 -9.78
CA ASP A 52 16.84 -1.53 -10.85
C ASP A 52 16.01 -2.82 -10.64
N ALA A 53 16.26 -3.59 -9.60
CA ALA A 53 15.41 -4.73 -9.24
C ALA A 53 14.14 -4.27 -8.50
N LEU A 54 12.98 -4.75 -8.93
CA LEU A 54 11.71 -4.53 -8.21
C LEU A 54 11.83 -5.10 -6.80
N ALA A 55 11.71 -4.22 -5.80
CA ALA A 55 11.87 -4.55 -4.39
C ALA A 55 10.58 -4.48 -3.59
N GLY A 56 9.56 -3.81 -4.12
CA GLY A 56 8.26 -3.70 -3.45
C GLY A 56 7.30 -2.77 -4.18
N MET A 57 6.07 -2.75 -3.70
CA MET A 57 5.02 -1.86 -4.20
C MET A 57 4.11 -1.39 -3.08
N LEU A 58 3.39 -0.32 -3.35
CA LEU A 58 2.26 0.15 -2.56
C LEU A 58 1.14 0.56 -3.51
N THR A 59 -0.09 0.17 -3.18
CA THR A 59 -1.29 0.62 -3.88
C THR A 59 -2.16 1.47 -2.96
N TRP A 60 -2.77 2.51 -3.53
CA TRP A 60 -3.67 3.37 -2.79
C TRP A 60 -4.80 3.91 -3.69
N ARG A 61 -5.89 4.31 -3.08
CA ARG A 61 -7.05 4.91 -3.75
C ARG A 61 -7.63 6.06 -2.94
N VAL A 62 -8.43 6.89 -3.62
CA VAL A 62 -9.28 7.88 -2.96
C VAL A 62 -10.48 7.17 -2.35
N GLU A 63 -10.79 7.44 -1.09
CA GLU A 63 -12.00 6.92 -0.46
C GLU A 63 -13.18 7.84 -0.73
N SER A 64 -14.24 7.28 -1.33
CA SER A 64 -15.46 8.01 -1.67
C SER A 64 -15.17 9.19 -2.60
N GLU A 65 -15.47 10.40 -2.18
CA GLU A 65 -15.30 11.64 -2.95
C GLU A 65 -14.05 12.40 -2.51
N LYS A 66 -13.35 13.05 -3.46
CA LYS A 66 -12.13 13.82 -3.14
C LYS A 66 -12.32 14.91 -2.09
N HIS A 67 -13.52 15.50 -2.00
CA HIS A 67 -13.79 16.52 -1.00
C HIS A 67 -13.74 16.02 0.45
N HIS A 68 -13.86 14.72 0.68
CA HIS A 68 -13.66 14.11 2.01
C HIS A 68 -12.19 14.11 2.44
N GLY A 69 -11.25 14.20 1.49
CA GLY A 69 -9.82 14.28 1.78
C GLY A 69 -9.25 12.98 2.37
N ILE A 70 -9.73 11.81 1.94
CA ILE A 70 -9.33 10.51 2.49
C ILE A 70 -8.64 9.66 1.45
N MET A 71 -7.44 9.19 1.77
CA MET A 71 -6.66 8.19 1.04
C MET A 71 -6.74 6.86 1.79
N ILE A 72 -6.94 5.77 1.06
CA ILE A 72 -6.79 4.40 1.58
C ILE A 72 -5.54 3.79 0.98
N ILE A 73 -4.66 3.24 1.82
CA ILE A 73 -3.61 2.32 1.39
C ILE A 73 -4.21 0.92 1.40
N ASP A 74 -4.30 0.30 0.21
CA ASP A 74 -4.92 -1.02 0.06
C ASP A 74 -3.90 -2.15 0.21
N ASP A 75 -2.68 -1.97 -0.31
CA ASP A 75 -1.63 -2.98 -0.19
C ASP A 75 -0.25 -2.34 -0.06
N LEU A 76 0.61 -2.96 0.71
CA LEU A 76 2.03 -2.66 0.84
C LEU A 76 2.84 -3.94 0.92
N TRP A 77 3.61 -4.20 -0.12
CA TRP A 77 4.45 -5.38 -0.21
C TRP A 77 5.93 -5.00 -0.40
N ILE A 78 6.81 -5.65 0.36
CA ILE A 78 8.28 -5.60 0.17
C ILE A 78 8.79 -7.03 0.06
N GLU A 79 9.51 -7.31 -1.01
CA GLU A 79 10.15 -8.61 -1.22
C GLU A 79 11.06 -8.95 -0.02
N GLU A 80 10.97 -10.18 0.49
CA GLU A 80 11.58 -10.59 1.75
C GLU A 80 13.08 -10.25 1.85
N ARG A 81 13.85 -10.55 0.81
CA ARG A 81 15.31 -10.25 0.75
C ARG A 81 15.65 -8.75 0.81
N PHE A 82 14.66 -7.87 0.60
CA PHE A 82 14.84 -6.41 0.64
C PHE A 82 14.22 -5.76 1.86
N ARG A 83 13.60 -6.54 2.77
CA ARG A 83 13.02 -6.02 4.02
C ARG A 83 14.09 -5.45 4.95
N GLN A 84 13.66 -4.72 5.98
CA GLN A 84 14.50 -4.07 7.00
C GLN A 84 15.49 -3.02 6.46
N ARG A 85 15.25 -2.49 5.26
CA ARG A 85 16.06 -1.44 4.61
C ARG A 85 15.33 -0.10 4.53
N GLY A 86 14.21 0.06 5.25
CA GLY A 86 13.42 1.29 5.24
C GLY A 86 12.59 1.51 3.96
N LEU A 87 12.51 0.53 3.05
CA LEU A 87 11.82 0.70 1.76
C LEU A 87 10.31 0.90 1.93
N GLY A 88 9.66 0.18 2.84
CA GLY A 88 8.24 0.38 3.15
C GLY A 88 7.94 1.79 3.64
N GLN A 89 8.78 2.33 4.53
CA GLN A 89 8.64 3.71 5.00
C GLN A 89 8.77 4.72 3.85
N LYS A 90 9.72 4.51 2.93
CA LYS A 90 9.90 5.38 1.76
C LYS A 90 8.71 5.30 0.80
N LEU A 91 8.17 4.09 0.55
CA LEU A 91 6.98 3.90 -0.27
C LEU A 91 5.76 4.62 0.31
N VAL A 92 5.48 4.46 1.61
CA VAL A 92 4.34 5.13 2.26
C VAL A 92 4.47 6.65 2.12
N LYS A 93 5.64 7.22 2.41
CA LYS A 93 5.85 8.67 2.29
C LYS A 93 5.65 9.16 0.86
N ALA A 94 6.28 8.53 -0.13
CA ALA A 94 6.15 8.91 -1.54
C ALA A 94 4.70 8.74 -2.05
N SER A 95 3.95 7.78 -1.54
CA SER A 95 2.55 7.58 -1.91
C SER A 95 1.64 8.65 -1.27
N ILE A 96 1.94 9.11 -0.06
CA ILE A 96 1.23 10.23 0.57
C ILE A 96 1.49 11.53 -0.21
N GLU A 97 2.74 11.82 -0.58
CA GLU A 97 3.10 12.97 -1.43
C GLU A 97 2.37 12.94 -2.78
N ASP A 98 2.29 11.75 -3.41
CA ASP A 98 1.56 11.54 -4.65
C ASP A 98 0.04 11.81 -4.46
N ALA A 99 -0.53 11.34 -3.36
CA ALA A 99 -1.92 11.59 -3.02
C ALA A 99 -2.19 13.08 -2.75
N GLU A 100 -1.33 13.76 -1.99
CA GLU A 100 -1.44 15.21 -1.77
C GLU A 100 -1.48 15.99 -3.09
N ASP A 101 -0.66 15.59 -4.06
CA ASP A 101 -0.67 16.16 -5.41
C ASP A 101 -1.97 15.91 -6.17
N VAL A 102 -2.51 14.69 -6.08
CA VAL A 102 -3.80 14.32 -6.71
C VAL A 102 -4.94 15.14 -6.12
N PHE A 103 -5.01 15.26 -4.80
CA PHE A 103 -6.03 16.06 -4.12
C PHE A 103 -5.89 17.56 -4.45
N ARG A 104 -4.69 18.10 -4.38
CA ARG A 104 -4.40 19.51 -4.68
C ARG A 104 -4.77 19.89 -6.12
N LYS A 105 -4.43 19.06 -7.12
CA LYS A 105 -4.82 19.27 -8.53
C LYS A 105 -6.33 19.26 -8.73
N ALA A 106 -7.07 18.58 -7.87
CA ALA A 106 -8.53 18.56 -7.89
C ALA A 106 -9.16 19.70 -7.06
N GLY A 107 -8.35 20.58 -6.44
CA GLY A 107 -8.85 21.69 -5.61
C GLY A 107 -9.21 21.29 -4.18
N PHE A 108 -8.73 20.13 -3.71
CA PHE A 108 -9.01 19.62 -2.37
C PHE A 108 -7.73 19.40 -1.56
N VAL A 109 -7.88 19.09 -0.27
CA VAL A 109 -6.79 18.83 0.66
C VAL A 109 -6.88 17.39 1.13
N LEU A 110 -5.76 16.65 1.07
CA LEU A 110 -5.66 15.36 1.72
C LEU A 110 -5.62 15.56 3.24
N ARG A 111 -6.59 15.00 3.95
CA ARG A 111 -6.76 15.19 5.39
C ARG A 111 -6.33 13.97 6.18
N LYS A 112 -6.66 12.79 5.69
CA LYS A 112 -6.43 11.52 6.39
C LYS A 112 -5.93 10.44 5.45
N VAL A 113 -5.07 9.58 5.99
CA VAL A 113 -4.66 8.32 5.36
C VAL A 113 -5.12 7.19 6.26
N MET A 114 -5.82 6.22 5.70
CA MET A 114 -6.32 5.06 6.41
C MET A 114 -5.75 3.78 5.80
N LEU A 115 -5.56 2.77 6.62
CA LEU A 115 -5.20 1.41 6.21
C LEU A 115 -5.70 0.40 7.25
N THR A 116 -5.72 -0.87 6.85
CA THR A 116 -5.87 -1.98 7.79
C THR A 116 -4.67 -2.92 7.73
N THR A 117 -4.47 -3.67 8.80
CA THR A 117 -3.49 -4.75 8.85
C THR A 117 -3.92 -5.78 9.90
N THR A 118 -3.56 -7.04 9.70
CA THR A 118 -3.88 -8.08 10.69
C THR A 118 -3.17 -7.82 12.02
N GLU A 119 -3.82 -8.22 13.11
CA GLU A 119 -3.32 -7.98 14.47
C GLU A 119 -1.97 -8.66 14.73
N ASP A 120 -1.69 -9.79 14.09
CA ASP A 120 -0.45 -10.55 14.19
C ASP A 120 0.69 -9.99 13.33
N ASN A 121 0.41 -9.09 12.38
CA ASN A 121 1.42 -8.48 11.52
C ASN A 121 2.26 -7.41 12.26
N ALA A 122 3.05 -7.85 13.23
CA ALA A 122 3.88 -6.96 14.05
C ALA A 122 4.86 -6.08 13.24
N PRO A 123 5.48 -6.54 12.13
CA PRO A 123 6.33 -5.68 11.30
C PRO A 123 5.58 -4.50 10.69
N ALA A 124 4.38 -4.73 10.14
CA ALA A 124 3.55 -3.67 9.54
C ALA A 124 3.07 -2.68 10.60
N ARG A 125 2.60 -3.17 11.76
CA ARG A 125 2.18 -2.32 12.88
C ARG A 125 3.29 -1.37 13.31
N ARG A 126 4.50 -1.88 13.55
CA ARG A 126 5.67 -1.04 13.91
C ARG A 126 6.01 0.00 12.84
N LEU A 127 5.87 -0.36 11.56
CA LEU A 127 6.08 0.57 10.45
C LEU A 127 5.08 1.73 10.51
N TYR A 128 3.79 1.44 10.65
CA TYR A 128 2.75 2.45 10.66
C TYR A 128 2.79 3.33 11.90
N GLU A 129 2.99 2.74 13.08
CA GLU A 129 3.17 3.48 14.34
C GLU A 129 4.38 4.43 14.28
N LYS A 130 5.51 3.98 13.72
CA LYS A 130 6.70 4.83 13.48
C LYS A 130 6.43 5.99 12.52
N LEU A 131 5.49 5.83 11.59
CA LEU A 131 5.08 6.88 10.66
C LEU A 131 4.02 7.83 11.24
N GLY A 132 3.58 7.60 12.48
CA GLY A 132 2.60 8.44 13.18
C GLY A 132 1.15 8.00 12.97
N PHE A 133 0.91 6.85 12.36
CA PHE A 133 -0.44 6.27 12.33
C PHE A 133 -0.86 5.83 13.72
N LEU A 134 -2.11 6.09 14.06
CA LEU A 134 -2.73 5.68 15.31
C LEU A 134 -3.73 4.57 15.07
N LYS A 135 -3.69 3.52 15.91
CA LYS A 135 -4.71 2.48 15.92
C LYS A 135 -6.04 3.09 16.35
N SER A 136 -7.03 3.03 15.48
CA SER A 136 -8.33 3.70 15.65
C SER A 136 -9.48 2.74 15.90
N ALA A 137 -9.36 1.48 15.44
CA ALA A 137 -10.38 0.45 15.65
C ALA A 137 -9.79 -0.96 15.53
N VAL A 138 -10.56 -1.94 16.00
CA VAL A 138 -10.34 -3.35 15.77
C VAL A 138 -11.60 -3.92 15.11
N LEU A 139 -11.45 -4.61 14.00
CA LEU A 139 -12.51 -5.33 13.30
C LEU A 139 -12.35 -6.82 13.64
N GLU A 140 -13.12 -7.28 14.61
CA GLU A 140 -13.00 -8.64 15.11
C GLU A 140 -13.50 -9.66 14.08
N GLY A 141 -12.67 -10.67 13.80
CA GLY A 141 -13.04 -11.79 12.94
C GLY A 141 -13.41 -11.41 11.50
N LEU A 142 -12.88 -10.30 10.96
CA LEU A 142 -13.27 -9.79 9.64
C LEU A 142 -13.07 -10.83 8.53
N TYR A 143 -11.97 -11.57 8.55
CA TYR A 143 -11.65 -12.60 7.55
C TYR A 143 -11.81 -14.03 8.06
N GLY A 144 -12.06 -14.20 9.36
CA GLY A 144 -12.26 -15.51 9.99
C GLY A 144 -12.25 -15.43 11.51
N LYS A 145 -12.64 -16.51 12.17
CA LYS A 145 -12.67 -16.55 13.63
C LYS A 145 -11.27 -16.39 14.21
N GLY A 146 -11.05 -15.33 14.97
CA GLY A 146 -9.76 -15.00 15.59
C GLY A 146 -8.81 -14.24 14.69
N GLU A 147 -9.23 -13.88 13.46
CA GLU A 147 -8.47 -13.04 12.54
C GLU A 147 -8.95 -11.59 12.65
N ASN A 148 -8.31 -10.84 13.55
CA ASN A 148 -8.65 -9.44 13.78
C ASN A 148 -7.88 -8.52 12.83
N GLU A 149 -8.58 -7.54 12.25
CA GLU A 149 -7.98 -6.43 11.50
C GLU A 149 -7.91 -5.18 12.38
N LEU A 150 -6.77 -4.52 12.36
CA LEU A 150 -6.56 -3.24 13.02
C LEU A 150 -6.67 -2.12 12.01
N VAL A 151 -7.52 -1.14 12.29
CA VAL A 151 -7.63 0.09 11.51
C VAL A 151 -6.64 1.11 12.03
N TYR A 152 -5.79 1.63 11.15
CA TYR A 152 -4.83 2.70 11.43
C TYR A 152 -5.17 3.96 10.65
N ILE A 153 -5.08 5.12 11.30
CA ILE A 153 -5.35 6.42 10.69
C ILE A 153 -4.18 7.37 10.99
N LEU A 154 -3.68 8.01 9.94
CA LEU A 154 -2.80 9.17 10.02
C LEU A 154 -3.59 10.43 9.68
N THR A 155 -3.63 11.41 10.59
CA THR A 155 -4.22 12.72 10.34
C THR A 155 -3.13 13.70 9.91
N LEU A 156 -3.27 14.24 8.69
CA LEU A 156 -2.34 15.22 8.11
C LEU A 156 -2.85 16.64 8.32
N ASN A 157 -4.10 16.85 7.97
CA ASN A 157 -4.78 18.15 8.12
C ASN A 157 -6.11 17.90 8.83
N PRO A 158 -6.30 18.39 10.07
CA PRO A 158 -7.50 18.17 10.87
C PRO A 158 -8.75 18.87 10.32
#